data_36ba01eb60b4e461e719b485d5293690
#
_entry.id   36ba01eb60b4e461e719b485d5293690
#
_cell.length_a   1.000
_cell.length_b   1.000
_cell.length_c   1.000
_cell.angle_alpha   90.00
_cell.angle_beta   90.00
_cell.angle_gamma   90.00
#
_symmetry.space_group_name_H-M   'P 1'
#
loop_
_entity.id
_entity.type
_entity.pdbx_description
1 polymer ?
#
loop_
_entity_poly.entity_id
_entity_poly.type
_entity_poly.pdbx_seq_one_letter_code
_entity_poly.pdbx_strand_id
1 'polypeptide(L)' 'MEWFNVKDDGNPMFYGKYLVVCKGIDIPQIRLYEGTWDSLAEVTHWMELPKMPKNR' A
#
# COMPACT_ATOMS: atom_id res chain seq x y z
N MET A 1 10.94 -5.72 6.64
CA MET A 1 9.75 -5.21 5.94
C MET A 1 9.77 -5.69 4.51
N GLU A 2 8.66 -6.18 4.05
CA GLU A 2 8.58 -6.74 2.71
C GLU A 2 7.49 -6.05 1.92
N TRP A 3 7.78 -5.84 0.66
CA TRP A 3 6.77 -5.38 -0.28
C TRP A 3 6.07 -6.57 -0.89
N PHE A 4 4.76 -6.48 -0.98
CA PHE A 4 3.97 -7.49 -1.69
C PHE A 4 3.69 -6.97 -3.09
N ASN A 5 3.81 -7.85 -4.07
CA ASN A 5 3.56 -7.51 -5.46
C ASN A 5 2.09 -7.84 -5.76
N VAL A 6 1.33 -6.83 -6.18
CA VAL A 6 -0.11 -7.03 -6.44
C VAL A 6 -0.34 -8.16 -7.43
N LYS A 7 0.55 -8.29 -8.41
CA LYS A 7 0.40 -9.28 -9.46
C LYS A 7 0.64 -10.69 -8.95
N ASP A 8 1.62 -10.85 -8.05
CA ASP A 8 2.03 -12.17 -7.58
C ASP A 8 1.34 -12.56 -6.28
N ASP A 9 1.16 -11.60 -5.40
CA ASP A 9 0.66 -11.85 -4.05
C ASP A 9 -0.78 -11.40 -3.85
N GLY A 10 -1.31 -10.64 -4.79
CA GLY A 10 -2.66 -10.14 -4.70
C GLY A 10 -2.76 -8.88 -3.86
N ASN A 11 -3.99 -8.45 -3.64
CA ASN A 11 -4.28 -7.27 -2.85
C ASN A 11 -4.39 -7.61 -1.38
N PRO A 12 -4.34 -6.60 -0.48
CA PRO A 12 -4.49 -6.87 0.94
C PRO A 12 -5.81 -7.57 1.26
N MET A 13 -5.79 -8.39 2.32
CA MET A 13 -6.99 -9.07 2.76
C MET A 13 -7.92 -8.16 3.54
N PHE A 14 -7.40 -7.12 4.13
CA PHE A 14 -8.18 -6.22 4.98
C PHE A 14 -8.19 -4.83 4.40
N TYR A 15 -9.30 -4.14 4.60
CA TYR A 15 -9.41 -2.74 4.19
C TYR A 15 -8.58 -1.88 5.12
N GLY A 16 -8.03 -0.81 4.60
CA GLY A 16 -7.24 0.10 5.41
C GLY A 16 -6.25 0.87 4.57
N LYS A 17 -5.36 1.57 5.25
CA LYS A 17 -4.34 2.37 4.59
C LYS A 17 -3.04 1.58 4.51
N TYR A 18 -2.38 1.71 3.38
CA TYR A 18 -1.13 0.98 3.13
C TYR A 18 -0.15 1.88 2.42
N LEU A 19 1.14 1.57 2.58
CA LEU A 19 2.15 2.14 1.71
C LEU A 19 2.10 1.42 0.39
N VAL A 20 2.14 2.18 -0.70
CA VAL A 20 2.04 1.59 -2.03
C VAL A 20 3.07 2.20 -2.94
N VAL A 21 3.50 1.40 -3.92
CA VAL A 21 4.31 1.87 -5.04
C VAL A 21 3.41 1.86 -6.25
N CYS A 22 3.34 2.99 -6.93
CA CYS A 22 2.52 3.12 -8.12
C CYS A 22 3.40 3.17 -9.36
N LYS A 23 2.85 2.67 -10.45
CA LYS A 23 3.56 2.66 -11.72
C LYS A 23 3.89 4.08 -12.15
N GLY A 24 5.17 4.32 -12.46
CA GLY A 24 5.61 5.62 -12.91
C GLY A 24 5.89 6.62 -11.82
N ILE A 25 5.74 6.23 -10.56
CA ILE A 25 5.99 7.10 -9.42
C ILE A 25 7.14 6.51 -8.60
N ASP A 26 8.15 7.32 -8.36
CA ASP A 26 9.40 6.84 -7.76
C ASP A 26 9.37 6.73 -6.25
N ILE A 27 8.37 7.27 -5.60
CA ILE A 27 8.33 7.24 -4.14
C ILE A 27 7.07 6.54 -3.66
N PRO A 28 7.14 5.87 -2.51
CA PRO A 28 5.96 5.25 -1.94
C PRO A 28 4.94 6.30 -1.52
N GLN A 29 3.67 5.93 -1.57
CA GLN A 29 2.59 6.81 -1.16
C GLN A 29 1.67 6.04 -0.23
N ILE A 30 0.90 6.77 0.57
CA ILE A 30 -0.10 6.15 1.43
C ILE A 30 -1.43 6.23 0.70
N ARG A 31 -2.08 5.08 0.52
CA ARG A 31 -3.37 5.02 -0.16
C ARG A 31 -4.32 4.12 0.60
N LEU A 32 -5.59 4.42 0.49
CA LEU A 32 -6.64 3.65 1.14
C LEU A 32 -7.05 2.50 0.23
N TYR A 33 -7.21 1.32 0.82
CA TYR A 33 -7.73 0.16 0.11
C TYR A 33 -9.09 -0.22 0.67
N GLU A 34 -10.11 -0.21 -0.19
CA GLU A 34 -11.47 -0.61 0.17
C GLU A 34 -12.04 -1.46 -0.94
N GLY A 35 -11.35 -2.53 -1.26
CA GLY A 35 -11.69 -3.34 -2.41
C GLY A 35 -11.04 -2.85 -3.68
N THR A 36 -10.78 -1.55 -3.75
CA THR A 36 -9.99 -0.95 -4.82
C THR A 36 -9.06 0.08 -4.18
N TRP A 37 -8.01 0.42 -4.91
CA TRP A 37 -7.06 1.42 -4.42
C TRP A 37 -7.55 2.82 -4.73
N ASP A 38 -7.46 3.69 -3.73
CA ASP A 38 -7.77 5.11 -3.90
C ASP A 38 -6.57 5.79 -4.52
N SER A 39 -6.36 5.55 -5.79
CA SER A 39 -5.19 6.05 -6.50
C SER A 39 -5.51 6.16 -7.98
N LEU A 40 -5.05 7.24 -8.60
CA LEU A 40 -5.20 7.41 -10.04
C LEU A 40 -4.20 6.57 -10.81
N ALA A 41 -3.05 6.28 -10.21
CA ALA A 41 -2.04 5.47 -10.84
C ALA A 41 -2.19 4.01 -10.40
N GLU A 42 -1.71 3.11 -11.25
CA GLU A 42 -1.78 1.69 -10.95
C GLU A 42 -0.85 1.35 -9.79
N VAL A 43 -1.37 0.70 -8.76
CA VAL A 43 -0.58 0.22 -7.65
C VAL A 43 0.08 -1.09 -8.04
N THR A 44 1.39 -1.15 -7.93
CA THR A 44 2.15 -2.36 -8.27
C THR A 44 2.59 -3.13 -7.05
N HIS A 45 2.87 -2.42 -5.96
CA HIS A 45 3.33 -3.04 -4.72
C HIS A 45 2.68 -2.36 -3.54
N TRP A 46 2.56 -3.09 -2.43
CA TRP A 46 2.01 -2.53 -1.20
C TRP A 46 2.67 -3.18 0.00
N MET A 47 2.59 -2.50 1.13
CA MET A 47 3.03 -3.07 2.41
C MET A 47 2.26 -2.38 3.52
N GLU A 48 2.23 -3.04 4.68
CA GLU A 48 1.55 -2.46 5.82
C GLU A 48 2.30 -1.24 6.33
N LEU A 49 1.55 -0.27 6.83
CA LEU A 49 2.17 0.89 7.43
C LEU A 49 2.82 0.50 8.75
N PRO A 50 3.99 1.06 9.06
CA PRO A 50 4.57 0.83 10.38
C PRO A 50 3.67 1.42 11.45
N LYS A 51 3.71 0.82 12.62
CA LYS A 51 2.93 1.32 13.73
C LYS A 51 3.47 2.67 14.18
N MET A 52 2.56 3.54 14.56
CA MET A 52 2.96 4.81 15.13
C MET A 52 3.63 4.59 16.48
N PRO A 53 4.71 5.31 16.77
CA PRO A 53 5.29 5.21 18.11
C PRO A 53 4.31 5.77 19.14
N LYS A 54 4.33 5.17 20.31
CA LYS A 54 3.52 5.69 21.40
C LYS A 54 4.23 6.88 22.00
N ASN A 55 3.51 7.94 22.15
CA ASN A 55 4.03 9.11 22.81
C ASN A 55 3.50 9.12 24.22
N ARG A 56 4.27 9.31 24.96
CA ARG A 56 3.74 9.43 26.17
C ARG A 56 4.25 9.80 26.91
#